data_84bf1f740c994c8b37969ae4257e84cc
#
_entry.id   84bf1f740c994c8b37969ae4257e84cc
#
_cell.length_a   1.000
_cell.length_b   1.000
_cell.length_c   1.000
_cell.angle_alpha   90.00
_cell.angle_beta   90.00
_cell.angle_gamma   90.00
#
_symmetry.space_group_name_H-M   'P 1'
#
loop_
_entity.id
_entity.type
_entity.pdbx_description
1 polymer ?
#
loop_
_entity_poly.entity_id
_entity_poly.type
_entity_poly.pdbx_seq_one_letter_code
_entity_poly.pdbx_strand_id
1 'polypeptide(L)'
;MRQRQERPNLTRLTRLGFVNAYLVLEEDGLTLVDTMISRSADGILAAARKLGRPVRRIVLTHGHGDHVGSLDALAERLPEAEIAISVRESRLLAGNRQLDPDEPSSKIRGSWPKVSTVPGRLLEPGDRVGSLRVIAAPGHTPGHIALLDERDRTLIAGDAYSTLAGISTGGHTNRRFPLVAMATWDRETANRTAASLRALDPEALAVGHGPVIVSPAAAMDRALAAAGPVAQRAA
;
A
#
# COMPACT_ATOMS: atom_id res chain seq x y z
N MET A 1 -5.05 4.29 -18.35
CA MET A 1 -4.80 4.69 -16.96
C MET A 1 -5.45 6.03 -16.71
N ARG A 2 -6.21 6.17 -15.60
CA ARG A 2 -6.77 7.47 -15.16
C ARG A 2 -5.77 8.09 -14.18
N GLN A 3 -5.55 9.40 -14.30
CA GLN A 3 -4.71 10.19 -13.40
C GLN A 3 -5.57 11.27 -12.74
N ARG A 4 -5.41 11.45 -11.42
CA ARG A 4 -6.13 12.48 -10.66
C ARG A 4 -5.23 13.02 -9.55
N GLN A 5 -5.09 14.34 -9.48
CA GLN A 5 -4.48 15.00 -8.32
C GLN A 5 -5.48 14.98 -7.17
N GLU A 6 -5.12 14.36 -6.07
CA GLU A 6 -5.97 14.20 -4.88
C GLU A 6 -5.59 15.19 -3.77
N ARG A 7 -4.31 15.53 -3.65
CA ARG A 7 -3.73 16.50 -2.72
C ARG A 7 -2.63 17.29 -3.44
N PRO A 8 -2.13 18.40 -2.90
CA PRO A 8 -1.05 19.18 -3.54
C PRO A 8 0.17 18.32 -3.93
N ASN A 9 0.54 17.36 -3.07
CA ASN A 9 1.68 16.50 -3.30
C ASN A 9 1.31 15.08 -3.73
N LEU A 10 0.02 14.74 -3.87
CA LEU A 10 -0.43 13.38 -4.16
C LEU A 10 -1.22 13.29 -5.46
N THR A 11 -0.71 12.52 -6.40
CA THR A 11 -1.41 12.14 -7.63
C THR A 11 -1.73 10.66 -7.62
N ARG A 12 -3.02 10.31 -7.68
CA ARG A 12 -3.47 8.93 -7.82
C ARG A 12 -3.49 8.53 -9.30
N LEU A 13 -2.94 7.36 -9.56
CA LEU A 13 -3.08 6.63 -10.80
C LEU A 13 -4.06 5.48 -10.58
N THR A 14 -5.00 5.26 -11.50
CA THR A 14 -5.97 4.16 -11.38
C THR A 14 -6.03 3.37 -12.68
N ARG A 15 -5.95 2.04 -12.57
CA ARG A 15 -6.14 1.09 -13.67
C ARG A 15 -7.31 0.16 -13.39
N LEU A 16 -7.99 -0.31 -14.44
CA LEU A 16 -9.20 -1.15 -14.36
C LEU A 16 -10.33 -0.55 -13.49
N GLY A 17 -10.24 0.74 -13.16
CA GLY A 17 -11.21 1.44 -12.31
C GLY A 17 -11.02 1.27 -10.80
N PHE A 18 -10.13 0.38 -10.34
CA PHE A 18 -9.99 0.07 -8.92
C PHE A 18 -8.58 -0.23 -8.40
N VAL A 19 -7.59 -0.49 -9.26
CA VAL A 19 -6.19 -0.69 -8.82
C VAL A 19 -5.47 0.65 -8.84
N ASN A 20 -4.91 1.04 -7.71
CA ASN A 20 -4.24 2.32 -7.54
C ASN A 20 -2.72 2.17 -7.36
N ALA A 21 -2.02 3.20 -7.80
CA ALA A 21 -0.67 3.58 -7.39
C ALA A 21 -0.63 5.09 -7.20
N TYR A 22 0.41 5.58 -6.53
CA TYR A 22 0.49 7.01 -6.22
C TYR A 22 1.83 7.59 -6.64
N LEU A 23 1.79 8.80 -7.18
CA LEU A 23 2.98 9.63 -7.37
C LEU A 23 2.94 10.73 -6.32
N VAL A 24 3.93 10.71 -5.44
CA VAL A 24 4.14 11.71 -4.39
C VAL A 24 5.20 12.69 -4.87
N LEU A 25 4.87 13.99 -4.87
CA LEU A 25 5.78 15.04 -5.26
C LEU A 25 6.79 15.30 -4.14
N GLU A 26 8.08 15.22 -4.47
CA GLU A 26 9.19 15.47 -3.58
C GLU A 26 10.03 16.65 -4.09
N GLU A 27 10.96 17.16 -3.28
CA GLU A 27 11.84 18.24 -3.69
C GLU A 27 12.73 17.84 -4.88
N ASP A 28 13.23 16.62 -4.89
CA ASP A 28 14.17 16.07 -5.88
C ASP A 28 13.50 15.24 -7.01
N GLY A 29 12.19 15.10 -7.01
CA GLY A 29 11.49 14.31 -8.02
C GLY A 29 10.16 13.73 -7.54
N LEU A 30 9.92 12.46 -7.82
CA LEU A 30 8.72 11.73 -7.46
C LEU A 30 9.09 10.45 -6.71
N THR A 31 8.29 10.14 -5.67
CA THR A 31 8.21 8.81 -5.08
C THR A 31 6.98 8.11 -5.66
N LEU A 32 7.16 6.97 -6.32
CA LEU A 32 6.09 6.09 -6.76
C LEU A 32 5.78 5.10 -5.65
N VAL A 33 4.52 5.05 -5.22
CA VAL A 33 4.02 4.05 -4.28
C VAL A 33 3.23 3.00 -5.06
N ASP A 34 3.70 1.77 -5.03
CA ASP A 34 3.24 0.61 -5.78
C ASP A 34 3.36 0.75 -7.31
N THR A 35 3.31 -0.39 -8.02
CA THR A 35 3.54 -0.46 -9.46
C THR A 35 2.37 -1.06 -10.24
N MET A 36 1.24 -1.29 -9.56
CA MET A 36 0.01 -1.85 -10.13
C MET A 36 0.18 -3.26 -10.72
N ILE A 37 -0.82 -3.70 -11.49
CA ILE A 37 -0.77 -4.93 -12.27
C ILE A 37 0.25 -4.83 -13.40
N SER A 38 0.60 -5.98 -13.97
CA SER A 38 1.47 -6.05 -15.14
C SER A 38 1.02 -5.14 -16.29
N ARG A 39 1.97 -4.68 -17.12
CA ARG A 39 1.74 -3.76 -18.24
C ARG A 39 1.21 -2.37 -17.82
N SER A 40 1.54 -1.92 -16.60
CA SER A 40 1.19 -0.56 -16.14
C SER A 40 2.34 0.45 -16.32
N ALA A 41 3.57 -0.01 -16.54
CA ALA A 41 4.77 0.82 -16.58
C ALA A 41 4.66 2.02 -17.55
N ASP A 42 4.18 1.80 -18.79
CA ASP A 42 4.03 2.89 -19.78
C ASP A 42 3.11 4.00 -19.27
N GLY A 43 1.99 3.60 -18.66
CA GLY A 43 1.03 4.55 -18.12
C GLY A 43 1.56 5.31 -16.90
N ILE A 44 2.29 4.64 -16.02
CA ILE A 44 2.96 5.25 -14.84
C ILE A 44 4.01 6.27 -15.31
N LEU A 45 4.90 5.88 -16.22
CA LEU A 45 5.93 6.77 -16.76
C LEU A 45 5.34 7.95 -17.53
N ALA A 46 4.25 7.73 -18.30
CA ALA A 46 3.55 8.82 -18.97
C ALA A 46 2.95 9.83 -17.97
N ALA A 47 2.41 9.34 -16.85
CA ALA A 47 1.90 10.20 -15.78
C ALA A 47 3.02 11.00 -15.09
N ALA A 48 4.15 10.37 -14.79
CA ALA A 48 5.33 11.04 -14.23
C ALA A 48 5.85 12.15 -15.16
N ARG A 49 5.95 11.86 -16.47
CA ARG A 49 6.34 12.88 -17.47
C ARG A 49 5.40 14.08 -17.51
N LYS A 50 4.08 13.87 -17.35
CA LYS A 50 3.11 14.98 -17.28
C LYS A 50 3.31 15.87 -16.05
N LEU A 51 3.83 15.31 -14.96
CA LEU A 51 4.19 16.07 -13.75
C LEU A 51 5.55 16.80 -13.91
N GLY A 52 6.29 16.54 -14.98
CA GLY A 52 7.57 17.20 -15.28
C GLY A 52 8.70 16.85 -14.30
N ARG A 53 8.59 15.72 -13.58
CA ARG A 53 9.56 15.32 -12.56
C ARG A 53 10.00 13.86 -12.76
N PRO A 54 11.28 13.52 -12.52
CA PRO A 54 11.76 12.15 -12.58
C PRO A 54 11.25 11.33 -11.39
N VAL A 55 10.98 10.04 -11.60
CA VAL A 55 10.77 9.09 -10.51
C VAL A 55 12.13 8.73 -9.92
N ARG A 56 12.34 9.10 -8.67
CA ARG A 56 13.59 8.84 -7.93
C ARG A 56 13.48 7.62 -7.03
N ARG A 57 12.26 7.30 -6.59
CA ARG A 57 12.01 6.21 -5.64
C ARG A 57 10.77 5.45 -6.03
N ILE A 58 10.83 4.14 -5.81
CA ILE A 58 9.69 3.22 -5.86
C ILE A 58 9.61 2.57 -4.49
N VAL A 59 8.50 2.72 -3.80
CA VAL A 59 8.25 2.04 -2.52
C VAL A 59 7.03 1.14 -2.64
N LEU A 60 7.17 -0.10 -2.18
CA LEU A 60 6.12 -1.11 -2.26
C LEU A 60 5.44 -1.26 -0.90
N THR A 61 4.12 -1.16 -0.88
CA THR A 61 3.33 -1.41 0.33
C THR A 61 3.34 -2.88 0.69
N HIS A 62 3.22 -3.76 -0.30
CA HIS A 62 3.28 -5.22 -0.17
C HIS A 62 3.48 -5.90 -1.53
N GLY A 63 3.64 -7.24 -1.54
CA GLY A 63 4.09 -8.03 -2.69
C GLY A 63 3.00 -8.65 -3.56
N HIS A 64 1.71 -8.29 -3.41
CA HIS A 64 0.67 -8.82 -4.29
C HIS A 64 0.77 -8.29 -5.73
N GLY A 65 0.30 -9.10 -6.69
CA GLY A 65 0.49 -8.87 -8.11
C GLY A 65 -0.13 -7.60 -8.67
N ASP A 66 -1.11 -7.05 -8.01
CA ASP A 66 -1.73 -5.76 -8.34
C ASP A 66 -1.03 -4.55 -7.70
N HIS A 67 0.03 -4.81 -6.90
CA HIS A 67 0.92 -3.79 -6.34
C HIS A 67 2.33 -3.86 -6.94
N VAL A 68 2.83 -5.05 -7.29
CA VAL A 68 4.20 -5.24 -7.80
C VAL A 68 4.27 -5.66 -9.26
N GLY A 69 3.14 -5.81 -9.95
CA GLY A 69 3.07 -6.45 -11.26
C GLY A 69 3.81 -5.75 -12.40
N SER A 70 4.15 -4.47 -12.26
CA SER A 70 4.98 -3.73 -13.23
C SER A 70 6.36 -3.39 -12.70
N LEU A 71 6.79 -3.96 -11.56
CA LEU A 71 8.05 -3.61 -10.90
C LEU A 71 9.25 -3.87 -11.82
N ASP A 72 9.38 -5.06 -12.40
CA ASP A 72 10.52 -5.41 -13.26
C ASP A 72 10.65 -4.45 -14.46
N ALA A 73 9.52 -4.16 -15.13
CA ALA A 73 9.50 -3.24 -16.26
C ALA A 73 9.81 -1.78 -15.89
N LEU A 74 9.52 -1.39 -14.65
CA LEU A 74 9.89 -0.05 -14.14
C LEU A 74 11.35 0.00 -13.71
N ALA A 75 11.86 -1.05 -13.05
CA ALA A 75 13.26 -1.15 -12.66
C ALA A 75 14.20 -1.07 -13.88
N GLU A 76 13.85 -1.78 -14.96
CA GLU A 76 14.61 -1.73 -16.23
C GLU A 76 14.67 -0.31 -16.83
N ARG A 77 13.57 0.45 -16.73
CA ARG A 77 13.44 1.79 -17.33
C ARG A 77 13.90 2.93 -16.42
N LEU A 78 14.05 2.66 -15.14
CA LEU A 78 14.42 3.61 -14.10
C LEU A 78 15.60 3.05 -13.28
N PRO A 79 16.75 2.76 -13.93
CA PRO A 79 17.88 2.11 -13.25
C PRO A 79 18.45 2.92 -12.09
N GLU A 80 18.23 4.24 -12.08
CA GLU A 80 18.68 5.15 -11.02
C GLU A 80 17.65 5.31 -9.88
N ALA A 81 16.44 4.72 -9.99
CA ALA A 81 15.44 4.85 -8.96
C ALA A 81 15.73 3.87 -7.80
N GLU A 82 15.75 4.39 -6.58
CA GLU A 82 15.80 3.55 -5.38
C GLU A 82 14.52 2.72 -5.27
N ILE A 83 14.64 1.41 -5.12
CA ILE A 83 13.51 0.50 -4.91
C ILE A 83 13.52 0.01 -3.48
N ALA A 84 12.44 0.26 -2.75
CA ALA A 84 12.31 -0.02 -1.33
C ALA A 84 11.08 -0.87 -1.00
N ILE A 85 11.23 -1.77 -0.02
CA ILE A 85 10.17 -2.64 0.51
C ILE A 85 10.49 -2.97 1.98
N SER A 86 9.51 -3.36 2.78
CA SER A 86 9.80 -3.80 4.15
C SER A 86 10.68 -5.06 4.19
N VAL A 87 11.50 -5.21 5.23
CA VAL A 87 12.33 -6.40 5.46
C VAL A 87 11.51 -7.67 5.38
N ARG A 88 10.35 -7.70 6.05
CA ARG A 88 9.50 -8.91 6.08
C ARG A 88 8.88 -9.19 4.72
N GLU A 89 8.42 -8.18 4.00
CA GLU A 89 7.77 -8.35 2.71
C GLU A 89 8.77 -8.74 1.62
N SER A 90 10.04 -8.31 1.72
CA SER A 90 11.09 -8.70 0.77
C SER A 90 11.29 -10.23 0.71
N ARG A 91 11.18 -10.91 1.87
CA ARG A 91 11.26 -12.37 1.94
C ARG A 91 10.09 -13.05 1.21
N LEU A 92 8.88 -12.49 1.37
CA LEU A 92 7.68 -12.98 0.67
C LEU A 92 7.79 -12.77 -0.83
N LEU A 93 8.27 -11.60 -1.25
CA LEU A 93 8.50 -11.26 -2.66
C LEU A 93 9.53 -12.21 -3.30
N ALA A 94 10.56 -12.59 -2.56
CA ALA A 94 11.55 -13.59 -2.96
C ALA A 94 11.03 -15.04 -2.94
N GLY A 95 9.76 -15.26 -2.56
CA GLY A 95 9.11 -16.57 -2.53
C GLY A 95 9.21 -17.33 -1.20
N ASN A 96 9.90 -16.78 -0.18
CA ASN A 96 9.95 -17.39 1.14
C ASN A 96 8.69 -17.02 1.95
N ARG A 97 7.78 -17.98 2.08
CA ARG A 97 6.49 -17.84 2.79
C ARG A 97 6.49 -18.46 4.18
N GLN A 98 7.66 -18.78 4.72
CA GLN A 98 7.78 -19.26 6.09
C GLN A 98 7.36 -18.13 7.05
N LEU A 99 6.45 -18.46 7.97
CA LEU A 99 6.02 -17.56 9.03
C LEU A 99 7.09 -17.46 10.11
N ASP A 100 7.19 -16.28 10.73
CA ASP A 100 8.01 -16.09 11.90
C ASP A 100 7.31 -16.65 13.15
N PRO A 101 8.04 -17.03 14.21
CA PRO A 101 7.47 -17.70 15.38
C PRO A 101 6.38 -16.91 16.10
N ASP A 102 6.41 -15.59 16.03
CA ASP A 102 5.47 -14.65 16.63
C ASP A 102 4.29 -14.28 15.71
N GLU A 103 4.33 -14.72 14.45
CA GLU A 103 3.28 -14.48 13.47
C GLU A 103 2.10 -15.46 13.63
N PRO A 104 0.84 -14.99 13.39
CA PRO A 104 -0.30 -15.88 13.32
C PRO A 104 -0.11 -17.01 12.31
N SER A 105 -0.48 -18.23 12.67
CA SER A 105 -0.36 -19.44 11.83
C SER A 105 -1.33 -19.46 10.63
N SER A 106 -1.87 -18.30 10.23
CA SER A 106 -2.78 -18.16 9.12
C SER A 106 -2.07 -18.40 7.77
N LYS A 107 -2.78 -18.95 6.79
CA LYS A 107 -2.23 -19.20 5.46
C LYS A 107 -2.00 -17.87 4.71
N ILE A 108 -0.79 -17.65 4.20
CA ILE A 108 -0.49 -16.53 3.30
C ILE A 108 -1.34 -16.69 2.02
N ARG A 109 -2.09 -15.65 1.69
CA ARG A 109 -3.07 -15.59 0.59
C ARG A 109 -2.63 -14.59 -0.47
N GLY A 110 -3.49 -14.38 -1.47
CA GLY A 110 -3.28 -13.41 -2.53
C GLY A 110 -2.47 -13.94 -3.71
N SER A 111 -2.29 -13.07 -4.71
CA SER A 111 -1.54 -13.37 -5.94
C SER A 111 -0.10 -12.90 -5.78
N TRP A 112 0.84 -13.82 -5.87
CA TRP A 112 2.28 -13.56 -5.72
C TRP A 112 2.97 -13.82 -7.05
N PRO A 113 3.18 -12.80 -7.87
CA PRO A 113 3.89 -12.97 -9.14
C PRO A 113 5.37 -13.26 -8.89
N LYS A 114 5.99 -13.92 -9.85
CA LYS A 114 7.45 -13.99 -9.87
C LYS A 114 7.98 -12.62 -10.29
N VAL A 115 8.78 -12.00 -9.41
CA VAL A 115 9.47 -10.73 -9.64
C VAL A 115 10.96 -11.01 -9.65
N SER A 116 11.67 -10.47 -10.66
CA SER A 116 13.13 -10.61 -10.81
C SER A 116 13.90 -9.48 -10.14
N THR A 117 13.27 -8.33 -9.98
CA THR A 117 13.86 -7.16 -9.33
C THR A 117 14.04 -7.43 -7.84
N VAL A 118 15.27 -7.25 -7.36
CA VAL A 118 15.60 -7.29 -5.93
C VAL A 118 15.60 -5.84 -5.42
N PRO A 119 14.72 -5.46 -4.49
CA PRO A 119 14.73 -4.13 -3.90
C PRO A 119 16.08 -3.85 -3.21
N GLY A 120 16.68 -2.71 -3.53
CA GLY A 120 17.99 -2.32 -2.99
C GLY A 120 17.94 -1.76 -1.58
N ARG A 121 16.73 -1.34 -1.11
CA ARG A 121 16.53 -0.81 0.23
C ARG A 121 15.47 -1.59 1.00
N LEU A 122 15.85 -2.07 2.16
CA LEU A 122 14.95 -2.74 3.10
C LEU A 122 14.53 -1.75 4.19
N LEU A 123 13.21 -1.69 4.44
CA LEU A 123 12.59 -0.70 5.32
C LEU A 123 12.15 -1.32 6.65
N GLU A 124 12.36 -0.55 7.70
CA GLU A 124 11.84 -0.80 9.04
C GLU A 124 10.79 0.27 9.41
N PRO A 125 9.88 -0.03 10.36
CA PRO A 125 8.96 0.98 10.88
C PRO A 125 9.70 2.20 11.43
N GLY A 126 9.27 3.40 11.02
CA GLY A 126 9.92 4.67 11.38
C GLY A 126 10.88 5.21 10.33
N ASP A 127 11.36 4.39 9.39
CA ASP A 127 12.16 4.85 8.26
C ASP A 127 11.40 5.87 7.41
N ARG A 128 12.15 6.58 6.55
CA ARG A 128 11.59 7.54 5.61
C ARG A 128 11.98 7.20 4.17
N VAL A 129 11.03 7.36 3.26
CA VAL A 129 11.24 7.31 1.80
C VAL A 129 10.76 8.63 1.23
N GLY A 130 11.70 9.56 0.95
CA GLY A 130 11.35 10.96 0.71
C GLY A 130 10.64 11.56 1.93
N SER A 131 9.47 12.17 1.71
CA SER A 131 8.62 12.74 2.77
C SER A 131 7.79 11.71 3.55
N LEU A 132 7.77 10.45 3.09
CA LEU A 132 6.88 9.42 3.60
C LEU A 132 7.53 8.67 4.77
N ARG A 133 6.89 8.69 5.94
CA ARG A 133 7.26 7.86 7.09
C ARG A 133 6.63 6.47 6.97
N VAL A 134 7.45 5.45 7.15
CA VAL A 134 7.03 4.03 7.13
C VAL A 134 6.32 3.67 8.43
N ILE A 135 5.14 3.07 8.30
CA ILE A 135 4.32 2.57 9.40
C ILE A 135 4.14 1.06 9.20
N ALA A 136 4.43 0.26 10.23
CA ALA A 136 4.09 -1.15 10.20
C ALA A 136 2.57 -1.31 10.05
N ALA A 137 2.16 -2.12 9.08
CA ALA A 137 0.75 -2.34 8.81
C ALA A 137 0.43 -3.82 8.50
N PRO A 138 0.96 -4.80 9.29
CA PRO A 138 0.77 -6.21 9.02
C PRO A 138 -0.71 -6.60 9.07
N GLY A 139 -1.03 -7.72 8.41
CA GLY A 139 -2.37 -8.33 8.44
C GLY A 139 -2.89 -8.65 7.06
N HIS A 140 -2.88 -7.72 6.09
CA HIS A 140 -3.16 -8.06 4.70
C HIS A 140 -2.07 -9.00 4.17
N THR A 141 -0.82 -8.63 4.35
CA THR A 141 0.34 -9.53 4.33
C THR A 141 1.16 -9.38 5.61
N PRO A 142 2.03 -10.32 5.96
CA PRO A 142 2.88 -10.22 7.15
C PRO A 142 3.78 -8.97 7.17
N GLY A 143 4.34 -8.59 6.03
CA GLY A 143 5.27 -7.47 5.91
C GLY A 143 4.65 -6.19 5.36
N HIS A 144 3.32 -6.12 5.23
CA HIS A 144 2.63 -4.94 4.70
C HIS A 144 2.99 -3.68 5.50
N ILE A 145 3.21 -2.57 4.77
CA ILE A 145 3.45 -1.24 5.35
C ILE A 145 2.45 -0.22 4.82
N ALA A 146 2.17 0.79 5.63
CA ALA A 146 1.54 2.03 5.23
C ALA A 146 2.56 3.16 5.25
N LEU A 147 2.27 4.25 4.57
CA LEU A 147 3.15 5.40 4.41
C LEU A 147 2.39 6.67 4.83
N LEU A 148 2.96 7.45 5.74
CA LEU A 148 2.39 8.71 6.18
C LEU A 148 3.22 9.88 5.64
N ASP A 149 2.62 10.69 4.78
CA ASP A 149 3.18 11.98 4.41
C ASP A 149 2.93 12.96 5.58
N GLU A 150 4.00 13.26 6.32
CA GLU A 150 3.88 14.12 7.51
C GLU A 150 3.66 15.60 7.15
N ARG A 151 3.86 16.01 5.90
CA ARG A 151 3.65 17.41 5.45
C ARG A 151 2.18 17.81 5.49
N ASP A 152 1.28 16.88 5.17
CA ASP A 152 -0.16 17.14 5.08
C ASP A 152 -1.02 16.02 5.70
N ARG A 153 -0.38 15.10 6.45
CA ARG A 153 -0.99 13.95 7.14
C ARG A 153 -1.79 13.04 6.20
N THR A 154 -1.35 12.93 4.95
CA THR A 154 -1.91 11.93 4.01
C THR A 154 -1.38 10.55 4.35
N LEU A 155 -2.27 9.61 4.64
CA LEU A 155 -1.95 8.20 4.88
C LEU A 155 -2.20 7.40 3.60
N ILE A 156 -1.14 6.79 3.04
CA ILE A 156 -1.23 5.81 1.97
C ILE A 156 -1.21 4.43 2.63
N ALA A 157 -2.39 3.84 2.77
CA ALA A 157 -2.62 2.67 3.61
C ALA A 157 -2.51 1.33 2.88
N GLY A 158 -2.16 1.32 1.59
CA GLY A 158 -2.18 0.09 0.79
C GLY A 158 -3.52 -0.65 0.94
N ASP A 159 -3.47 -1.91 1.29
CA ASP A 159 -4.65 -2.78 1.47
C ASP A 159 -5.04 -3.00 2.94
N ALA A 160 -4.49 -2.19 3.87
CA ALA A 160 -5.02 -2.13 5.23
C ALA A 160 -6.46 -1.60 5.27
N TYR A 161 -6.84 -0.79 4.26
CA TYR A 161 -8.19 -0.33 3.98
C TYR A 161 -8.52 -0.45 2.50
N SER A 162 -9.81 -0.55 2.17
CA SER A 162 -10.35 -0.35 0.84
C SER A 162 -11.50 0.65 0.90
N THR A 163 -11.62 1.51 -0.11
CA THR A 163 -12.71 2.47 -0.23
C THR A 163 -13.61 2.19 -1.44
N LEU A 164 -13.32 1.12 -2.18
CA LEU A 164 -14.11 0.71 -3.33
C LEU A 164 -15.45 0.11 -2.87
N ALA A 165 -16.55 0.64 -3.43
CA ALA A 165 -17.91 0.25 -3.06
C ALA A 165 -18.24 0.45 -1.57
N GLY A 166 -17.62 1.44 -0.94
CA GLY A 166 -17.71 1.75 0.48
C GLY A 166 -16.43 1.39 1.23
N ILE A 167 -16.20 2.07 2.36
CA ILE A 167 -14.99 1.82 3.15
C ILE A 167 -15.10 0.50 3.92
N SER A 168 -13.99 -0.25 3.96
CA SER A 168 -13.80 -1.43 4.80
C SER A 168 -12.34 -1.54 5.25
N THR A 169 -12.09 -2.21 6.37
CA THR A 169 -10.74 -2.65 6.73
C THR A 169 -10.30 -3.81 5.84
N GLY A 170 -8.99 -4.04 5.71
CA GLY A 170 -8.45 -5.18 4.98
C GLY A 170 -8.91 -6.54 5.54
N GLY A 171 -9.26 -6.61 6.83
CA GLY A 171 -9.77 -7.82 7.48
C GLY A 171 -11.27 -8.05 7.31
N HIS A 172 -12.06 -7.04 6.95
CA HIS A 172 -13.52 -7.11 6.85
C HIS A 172 -13.99 -7.35 5.41
N THR A 173 -14.89 -8.32 5.24
CA THR A 173 -15.43 -8.66 3.91
C THR A 173 -16.49 -7.65 3.47
N ASN A 174 -16.12 -6.72 2.59
CA ASN A 174 -17.08 -5.92 1.84
C ASN A 174 -17.71 -6.80 0.75
N ARG A 175 -19.02 -7.11 0.85
CA ARG A 175 -19.72 -8.00 -0.10
C ARG A 175 -19.73 -7.47 -1.53
N ARG A 176 -19.62 -6.14 -1.74
CA ARG A 176 -19.58 -5.52 -3.06
C ARG A 176 -18.18 -5.51 -3.68
N PHE A 177 -17.13 -5.64 -2.85
CA PHE A 177 -15.74 -5.78 -3.27
C PHE A 177 -14.97 -6.63 -2.26
N PRO A 178 -15.08 -7.98 -2.33
CA PRO A 178 -14.52 -8.88 -1.32
C PRO A 178 -13.03 -9.17 -1.51
N LEU A 179 -12.41 -8.74 -2.61
CA LEU A 179 -11.09 -9.19 -3.05
C LEU A 179 -9.99 -8.92 -2.00
N VAL A 180 -9.97 -7.73 -1.39
CA VAL A 180 -8.96 -7.39 -0.36
C VAL A 180 -9.05 -8.36 0.81
N ALA A 181 -10.24 -8.57 1.39
CA ALA A 181 -10.42 -9.47 2.51
C ALA A 181 -10.17 -10.95 2.17
N MET A 182 -10.41 -11.35 0.92
CA MET A 182 -10.11 -12.72 0.44
C MET A 182 -8.60 -12.95 0.30
N ALA A 183 -7.84 -11.91 -0.05
CA ALA A 183 -6.38 -11.94 -0.17
C ALA A 183 -5.67 -11.71 1.17
N THR A 184 -6.39 -11.29 2.21
CA THR A 184 -5.82 -10.99 3.53
C THR A 184 -5.34 -12.26 4.23
N TRP A 185 -4.09 -12.21 4.69
CA TRP A 185 -3.42 -13.28 5.43
C TRP A 185 -4.06 -13.54 6.78
N ASP A 186 -4.11 -12.51 7.66
CA ASP A 186 -4.70 -12.61 9.00
C ASP A 186 -5.65 -11.44 9.26
N ARG A 187 -6.93 -11.75 9.35
CA ARG A 187 -7.99 -10.76 9.45
C ARG A 187 -8.00 -10.00 10.77
N GLU A 188 -7.67 -10.70 11.85
CA GLU A 188 -7.65 -10.09 13.18
C GLU A 188 -6.51 -9.06 13.25
N THR A 189 -5.31 -9.45 12.79
CA THR A 189 -4.16 -8.54 12.70
C THR A 189 -4.46 -7.37 11.77
N ALA A 190 -5.10 -7.60 10.60
CA ALA A 190 -5.49 -6.52 9.69
C ALA A 190 -6.46 -5.52 10.34
N ASN A 191 -7.41 -5.99 11.17
CA ASN A 191 -8.32 -5.11 11.88
C ASN A 191 -7.62 -4.33 13.00
N ARG A 192 -6.67 -4.94 13.74
CA ARG A 192 -5.82 -4.22 14.71
C ARG A 192 -4.99 -3.14 14.04
N THR A 193 -4.36 -3.48 12.92
CA THR A 193 -3.61 -2.54 12.08
C THR A 193 -4.49 -1.37 11.64
N ALA A 194 -5.69 -1.65 11.14
CA ALA A 194 -6.62 -0.60 10.74
C ALA A 194 -6.94 0.36 11.91
N ALA A 195 -7.16 -0.16 13.12
CA ALA A 195 -7.38 0.66 14.31
C ALA A 195 -6.15 1.52 14.65
N SER A 196 -4.95 0.96 14.59
CA SER A 196 -3.70 1.71 14.82
C SER A 196 -3.48 2.82 13.77
N LEU A 197 -3.78 2.54 12.50
CA LEU A 197 -3.71 3.54 11.44
C LEU A 197 -4.74 4.65 11.61
N ARG A 198 -5.96 4.32 12.08
CA ARG A 198 -6.98 5.33 12.42
C ARG A 198 -6.52 6.25 13.57
N ALA A 199 -5.83 5.70 14.57
CA ALA A 199 -5.29 6.45 15.70
C ALA A 199 -4.22 7.48 15.29
N LEU A 200 -3.62 7.34 14.10
CA LEU A 200 -2.73 8.37 13.54
C LEU A 200 -3.47 9.65 13.13
N ASP A 201 -4.79 9.63 13.12
CA ASP A 201 -5.67 10.76 12.76
C ASP A 201 -5.29 11.44 11.43
N PRO A 202 -5.31 10.70 10.31
CA PRO A 202 -4.90 11.24 9.01
C PRO A 202 -5.92 12.24 8.45
N GLU A 203 -5.41 13.26 7.73
CA GLU A 203 -6.25 14.24 7.01
C GLU A 203 -6.77 13.69 5.66
N ALA A 204 -6.06 12.70 5.10
CA ALA A 204 -6.51 11.99 3.91
C ALA A 204 -6.11 10.51 3.99
N LEU A 205 -6.98 9.64 3.46
CA LEU A 205 -6.76 8.21 3.34
C LEU A 205 -6.70 7.82 1.87
N ALA A 206 -5.54 7.37 1.42
CA ALA A 206 -5.26 6.82 0.12
C ALA A 206 -5.07 5.29 0.24
N VAL A 207 -5.64 4.52 -0.66
CA VAL A 207 -5.74 3.05 -0.55
C VAL A 207 -5.39 2.35 -1.86
N GLY A 208 -5.02 1.06 -1.82
CA GLY A 208 -4.79 0.25 -3.01
C GLY A 208 -6.02 0.15 -3.91
N HIS A 209 -7.23 0.17 -3.33
CA HIS A 209 -8.48 -0.01 -4.06
C HIS A 209 -9.55 1.01 -3.69
N GLY A 210 -9.87 1.91 -4.63
CA GLY A 210 -10.94 2.88 -4.51
C GLY A 210 -10.48 4.35 -4.45
N PRO A 211 -11.39 5.29 -4.21
CA PRO A 211 -11.09 6.72 -4.14
C PRO A 211 -10.34 7.10 -2.85
N VAL A 212 -9.57 8.19 -2.93
CA VAL A 212 -9.02 8.86 -1.75
C VAL A 212 -10.17 9.51 -0.98
N ILE A 213 -10.14 9.42 0.35
CA ILE A 213 -11.09 10.09 1.24
C ILE A 213 -10.34 11.20 2.00
N VAL A 214 -10.83 12.42 1.89
CA VAL A 214 -10.38 13.57 2.70
C VAL A 214 -11.20 13.59 3.98
N SER A 215 -10.58 13.96 5.11
CA SER A 215 -11.17 13.91 6.46
C SER A 215 -11.79 12.52 6.75
N PRO A 216 -10.97 11.46 6.70
CA PRO A 216 -11.47 10.08 6.69
C PRO A 216 -11.92 9.56 8.05
N ALA A 217 -11.73 10.30 9.15
CA ALA A 217 -11.93 9.85 10.51
C ALA A 217 -13.25 9.09 10.72
N ALA A 218 -14.39 9.75 10.45
CA ALA A 218 -15.71 9.12 10.62
C ALA A 218 -15.93 7.91 9.69
N ALA A 219 -15.32 7.92 8.49
CA ALA A 219 -15.41 6.78 7.59
C ALA A 219 -14.60 5.58 8.12
N MET A 220 -13.38 5.82 8.60
CA MET A 220 -12.54 4.79 9.22
C MET A 220 -13.19 4.20 10.47
N ASP A 221 -13.80 5.04 11.33
CA ASP A 221 -14.53 4.58 12.51
C ASP A 221 -15.71 3.66 12.14
N ARG A 222 -16.47 3.99 11.08
CA ARG A 222 -17.53 3.09 10.56
C ARG A 222 -16.97 1.76 10.04
N ALA A 223 -15.81 1.77 9.37
CA ALA A 223 -15.18 0.55 8.89
C ALA A 223 -14.73 -0.35 10.04
N LEU A 224 -14.18 0.23 11.09
CA LEU A 224 -13.78 -0.48 12.32
C LEU A 224 -14.98 -1.06 13.04
N ALA A 225 -16.06 -0.29 13.20
CA ALA A 225 -17.31 -0.77 13.81
C ALA A 225 -17.91 -1.95 13.03
N ALA A 226 -17.88 -1.88 11.69
CA ALA A 226 -18.36 -2.98 10.83
C ALA A 226 -17.49 -4.24 10.91
N ALA A 227 -16.18 -4.08 11.16
CA ALA A 227 -15.25 -5.21 11.35
C ALA A 227 -15.46 -5.95 12.67
N GLY A 228 -16.17 -5.34 13.62
CA GLY A 228 -16.41 -5.87 14.95
C GLY A 228 -15.28 -5.61 15.94
N PRO A 229 -15.48 -6.02 17.21
CA PRO A 229 -14.47 -5.81 18.25
C PRO A 229 -13.19 -6.56 17.92
N VAL A 230 -12.06 -5.87 18.05
CA VAL A 230 -10.73 -6.48 17.95
C VAL A 230 -10.40 -7.09 19.30
N ALA A 231 -10.21 -8.42 19.36
CA ALA A 231 -9.78 -9.07 20.58
C ALA A 231 -8.40 -8.51 21.00
N GLN A 232 -8.32 -8.00 22.23
CA GLN A 232 -7.02 -7.68 22.83
C GLN A 232 -6.30 -9.00 23.12
N ARG A 233 -5.22 -9.28 22.39
CA ARG A 233 -4.31 -10.34 22.87
C ARG A 233 -3.73 -9.87 24.19
N ALA A 234 -3.94 -10.64 25.23
CA ALA A 234 -3.22 -10.45 26.48
C ALA A 234 -1.72 -10.48 26.18
N ALA A 235 -1.02 -9.47 26.68
CA ALA A 235 0.44 -9.34 26.57
C ALA A 235 1.16 -10.46 27.31
#